data_1145a747b89e93e5bf2b74d511907895
#
_entry.id   1145a747b89e93e5bf2b74d511907895
#
_cell.length_a   1.000
_cell.length_b   1.000
_cell.length_c   1.000
_cell.angle_alpha   90.00
_cell.angle_beta   90.00
_cell.angle_gamma   90.00
#
_symmetry.space_group_name_H-M   'P 1'
#
loop_
_entity.id
_entity.type
_entity.pdbx_description
1 polymer ?
#
loop_
_entity_poly.entity_id
_entity_poly.type
_entity_poly.pdbx_seq_one_letter_code
_entity_poly.pdbx_strand_id
1 'polypeptide(L)'
;ALSQIKFQPPIAFLFYNKKNPDHCFYLPMAIFSPEFQAIQYAISNHIQIIPIDLPAKNSLVYSNFKNNTETELNKEQRKITSDSLGYLARQQGFKDTERWWDKYIEQWSDHLVMFDIIQQLMTTLRSLSNELDDEETLIREQFMRQQIRQCISNGSKKIAVVCGAWHGPLLTLDRIQKKETKIKSLAAVDIHQCLIPWSYERLS
;
A
#
# COMPACT_ATOMS: atom_id res chain seq x y z
N ALA A 1 -12.12 -19.87 -1.54
CA ALA A 1 -11.47 -20.43 -0.34
C ALA A 1 -11.54 -19.50 0.87
N LEU A 2 -11.58 -18.16 0.71
CA LEU A 2 -11.69 -17.21 1.82
C LEU A 2 -13.08 -17.17 2.48
N SER A 3 -14.12 -17.60 1.79
CA SER A 3 -15.51 -17.55 2.28
C SER A 3 -15.85 -18.56 3.38
N GLN A 4 -14.98 -19.52 3.67
CA GLN A 4 -15.23 -20.58 4.66
C GLN A 4 -14.44 -20.45 5.97
N ILE A 5 -13.45 -19.57 6.03
CA ILE A 5 -12.63 -19.37 7.23
C ILE A 5 -13.12 -18.08 7.91
N LYS A 6 -13.69 -18.22 9.10
CA LYS A 6 -13.99 -17.07 9.95
C LYS A 6 -12.65 -16.54 10.51
N PHE A 7 -12.03 -15.64 9.78
CA PHE A 7 -10.88 -14.91 10.30
C PHE A 7 -11.35 -13.96 11.42
N GLN A 8 -10.77 -14.12 12.59
CA GLN A 8 -10.97 -13.17 13.69
C GLN A 8 -9.69 -12.34 13.86
N PRO A 9 -9.69 -11.08 13.41
CA PRO A 9 -8.57 -10.18 13.70
C PRO A 9 -8.39 -9.97 15.23
N PRO A 10 -7.16 -9.68 15.67
CA PRO A 10 -5.95 -9.43 14.87
C PRO A 10 -5.24 -10.72 14.43
N ILE A 11 -4.88 -10.75 13.17
CA ILE A 11 -4.11 -11.84 12.54
C ILE A 11 -3.03 -11.24 11.64
N ALA A 12 -2.04 -12.03 11.27
CA ALA A 12 -1.11 -11.62 10.20
C ALA A 12 -0.85 -12.78 9.23
N PHE A 13 -0.68 -12.41 7.96
CA PHE A 13 -0.10 -13.32 6.98
C PHE A 13 1.42 -13.17 7.03
N LEU A 14 2.12 -14.28 7.26
CA LEU A 14 3.56 -14.36 7.16
C LEU A 14 3.93 -14.97 5.81
N PHE A 15 4.78 -14.29 5.07
CA PHE A 15 5.39 -14.78 3.84
C PHE A 15 6.89 -14.86 4.02
N TYR A 16 7.51 -15.98 3.66
CA TYR A 16 8.96 -16.15 3.76
C TYR A 16 9.52 -16.97 2.62
N ASN A 17 10.79 -16.66 2.27
CA ASN A 17 11.53 -17.40 1.26
C ASN A 17 11.86 -18.80 1.76
N LYS A 18 11.54 -19.83 0.98
CA LYS A 18 11.82 -21.23 1.34
C LYS A 18 13.29 -21.53 1.58
N LYS A 19 14.18 -20.86 0.85
CA LYS A 19 15.64 -21.08 0.94
C LYS A 19 16.30 -20.23 2.01
N ASN A 20 15.69 -19.11 2.38
CA ASN A 20 16.17 -18.21 3.42
C ASN A 20 14.98 -17.67 4.23
N PRO A 21 14.54 -18.37 5.29
CA PRO A 21 13.37 -17.98 6.09
C PRO A 21 13.50 -16.63 6.79
N ASP A 22 14.71 -16.14 7.06
CA ASP A 22 14.93 -14.80 7.64
C ASP A 22 14.47 -13.69 6.67
N HIS A 23 14.41 -14.01 5.37
CA HIS A 23 13.85 -13.13 4.35
C HIS A 23 12.35 -13.30 4.30
N CYS A 24 11.65 -12.50 5.07
CA CYS A 24 10.21 -12.58 5.28
C CYS A 24 9.58 -11.19 5.43
N PHE A 25 8.28 -11.13 5.31
CA PHE A 25 7.47 -9.98 5.71
C PHE A 25 6.11 -10.41 6.25
N TYR A 26 5.47 -9.50 6.97
CA TYR A 26 4.17 -9.70 7.58
C TYR A 26 3.15 -8.75 6.98
N LEU A 27 1.92 -9.24 6.77
CA LEU A 27 0.76 -8.41 6.46
C LEU A 27 -0.23 -8.55 7.61
N PRO A 28 -0.15 -7.69 8.63
CA PRO A 28 -1.09 -7.69 9.73
C PRO A 28 -2.46 -7.19 9.27
N MET A 29 -3.52 -7.77 9.82
CA MET A 29 -4.90 -7.38 9.61
C MET A 29 -5.58 -7.19 10.96
N ALA A 30 -6.03 -5.99 11.22
CA ALA A 30 -6.87 -5.63 12.34
C ALA A 30 -8.33 -5.48 11.89
N ILE A 31 -9.25 -5.43 12.85
CA ILE A 31 -10.66 -5.19 12.53
C ILE A 31 -10.88 -3.84 11.83
N PHE A 32 -10.04 -2.86 12.11
CA PHE A 32 -10.08 -1.51 11.52
C PHE A 32 -9.19 -1.34 10.28
N SER A 33 -8.45 -2.39 9.86
CA SER A 33 -7.65 -2.32 8.63
C SER A 33 -8.55 -2.07 7.41
N PRO A 34 -8.26 -1.05 6.57
CA PRO A 34 -9.10 -0.72 5.41
C PRO A 34 -9.29 -1.91 4.46
N GLU A 35 -8.24 -2.69 4.24
CA GLU A 35 -8.27 -3.89 3.41
C GLU A 35 -9.21 -4.95 3.98
N PHE A 36 -9.19 -5.16 5.30
CA PHE A 36 -10.07 -6.12 5.94
C PHE A 36 -11.53 -5.68 5.85
N GLN A 37 -11.83 -4.40 6.09
CA GLN A 37 -13.17 -3.85 5.95
C GLN A 37 -13.67 -3.94 4.50
N ALA A 38 -12.83 -3.61 3.53
CA ALA A 38 -13.17 -3.71 2.12
C ALA A 38 -13.45 -5.15 1.69
N ILE A 39 -12.65 -6.12 2.14
CA ILE A 39 -12.86 -7.54 1.88
C ILE A 39 -14.18 -8.01 2.49
N GLN A 40 -14.46 -7.66 3.74
CA GLN A 40 -15.71 -8.03 4.41
C GLN A 40 -16.93 -7.46 3.69
N TYR A 41 -16.88 -6.18 3.33
CA TYR A 41 -17.95 -5.53 2.58
C TYR A 41 -18.17 -6.20 1.21
N ALA A 42 -17.09 -6.50 0.50
CA ALA A 42 -17.16 -7.12 -0.80
C ALA A 42 -17.75 -8.54 -0.74
N ILE A 43 -17.35 -9.34 0.26
CA ILE A 43 -17.93 -10.69 0.47
C ILE A 43 -19.43 -10.59 0.76
N SER A 44 -19.83 -9.69 1.66
CA SER A 44 -21.23 -9.51 2.07
C SER A 44 -22.14 -9.04 0.93
N ASN A 45 -21.56 -8.30 -0.04
CA ASN A 45 -22.31 -7.75 -1.18
C ASN A 45 -22.05 -8.50 -2.51
N HIS A 46 -21.38 -9.66 -2.47
CA HIS A 46 -21.04 -10.46 -3.66
C HIS A 46 -20.24 -9.68 -4.71
N ILE A 47 -19.39 -8.76 -4.27
CA ILE A 47 -18.51 -7.96 -5.13
C ILE A 47 -17.22 -8.74 -5.39
N GLN A 48 -16.76 -8.73 -6.62
CA GLN A 48 -15.49 -9.36 -7.00
C GLN A 48 -14.31 -8.65 -6.33
N ILE A 49 -13.44 -9.42 -5.70
CA ILE A 49 -12.21 -8.94 -5.08
C ILE A 49 -11.03 -9.30 -5.98
N ILE A 50 -10.20 -8.32 -6.31
CA ILE A 50 -9.01 -8.51 -7.15
C ILE A 50 -7.82 -7.91 -6.43
N PRO A 51 -6.83 -8.73 -6.02
CA PRO A 51 -5.56 -8.24 -5.52
C PRO A 51 -4.82 -7.50 -6.64
N ILE A 52 -4.43 -6.26 -6.37
CA ILE A 52 -3.74 -5.41 -7.36
C ILE A 52 -2.27 -5.19 -7.05
N ASP A 53 -1.82 -5.44 -5.84
CA ASP A 53 -0.42 -5.27 -5.46
C ASP A 53 0.45 -6.44 -5.96
N LEU A 54 1.75 -6.22 -5.96
CA LEU A 54 2.73 -7.20 -6.39
C LEU A 54 2.62 -8.50 -5.56
N PRO A 55 2.54 -9.67 -6.20
CA PRO A 55 2.46 -10.92 -5.45
C PRO A 55 3.65 -11.11 -4.51
N ALA A 56 3.42 -11.65 -3.33
CA ALA A 56 4.43 -11.82 -2.27
C ALA A 56 5.74 -12.47 -2.74
N LYS A 57 5.66 -13.47 -3.64
CA LYS A 57 6.83 -14.12 -4.25
C LYS A 57 7.72 -13.19 -5.07
N ASN A 58 7.15 -12.10 -5.59
CA ASN A 58 7.85 -11.09 -6.36
C ASN A 58 8.33 -9.97 -5.44
N SER A 59 7.51 -9.52 -4.49
CA SER A 59 7.91 -8.49 -3.52
C SER A 59 9.15 -8.89 -2.73
N LEU A 60 9.27 -10.16 -2.32
CA LEU A 60 10.46 -10.66 -1.64
C LEU A 60 11.74 -10.57 -2.47
N VAL A 61 11.68 -10.48 -3.79
CA VAL A 61 12.87 -10.25 -4.62
C VAL A 61 13.37 -8.83 -4.45
N TYR A 62 12.45 -7.85 -4.49
CA TYR A 62 12.80 -6.43 -4.49
C TYR A 62 13.11 -5.88 -3.11
N SER A 63 12.56 -6.43 -2.04
CA SER A 63 12.85 -6.00 -0.66
C SER A 63 14.32 -6.18 -0.25
N ASN A 64 15.07 -7.07 -0.90
CA ASN A 64 16.51 -7.24 -0.67
C ASN A 64 17.37 -6.10 -1.23
N PHE A 65 16.86 -5.35 -2.20
CA PHE A 65 17.64 -4.26 -2.81
C PHE A 65 17.71 -3.00 -1.94
N LYS A 66 16.84 -2.86 -0.94
CA LYS A 66 16.86 -1.69 -0.03
C LYS A 66 18.16 -1.49 0.73
N ASN A 67 18.97 -2.54 0.90
CA ASN A 67 20.22 -2.47 1.66
C ASN A 67 21.44 -2.03 0.83
N ASN A 68 21.36 -1.93 -0.50
CA ASN A 68 22.53 -1.77 -1.36
C ASN A 68 22.59 -0.48 -2.19
N THR A 69 21.55 0.32 -2.19
CA THR A 69 21.57 1.64 -2.86
C THR A 69 21.49 2.76 -1.82
N GLU A 70 22.61 3.05 -1.17
CA GLU A 70 22.84 4.36 -0.57
C GLU A 70 22.97 5.41 -1.69
N THR A 71 21.87 5.71 -2.37
CA THR A 71 21.80 6.94 -3.12
C THR A 71 21.93 8.09 -2.13
N GLU A 72 22.80 9.07 -2.45
CA GLU A 72 22.99 10.31 -1.69
C GLU A 72 21.71 11.17 -1.70
N LEU A 73 20.64 10.62 -1.12
CA LEU A 73 19.46 11.39 -0.82
C LEU A 73 19.82 12.44 0.23
N ASN A 74 19.48 13.68 -0.02
CA ASN A 74 19.48 14.71 0.99
C ASN A 74 18.70 14.19 2.22
N LYS A 75 19.22 14.43 3.43
CA LYS A 75 18.61 13.99 4.70
C LYS A 75 17.12 14.34 4.81
N GLU A 76 16.73 15.43 4.20
CA GLU A 76 15.35 15.92 4.21
C GLU A 76 14.44 15.08 3.31
N GLN A 77 14.90 14.72 2.11
CA GLN A 77 14.18 13.84 1.20
C GLN A 77 13.98 12.44 1.79
N ARG A 78 14.97 11.89 2.48
CA ARG A 78 14.84 10.62 3.22
C ARG A 78 13.75 10.69 4.29
N LYS A 79 13.64 11.81 5.02
CA LYS A 79 12.58 11.98 6.02
C LYS A 79 11.18 12.01 5.40
N ILE A 80 11.04 12.65 4.22
CA ILE A 80 9.77 12.71 3.51
C ILE A 80 9.37 11.32 3.02
N THR A 81 10.27 10.55 2.44
CA THR A 81 9.97 9.22 1.89
C THR A 81 9.75 8.16 2.97
N SER A 82 10.47 8.23 4.08
CA SER A 82 10.36 7.24 5.16
C SER A 82 9.18 7.47 6.10
N ASP A 83 8.81 8.74 6.34
CA ASP A 83 7.72 9.13 7.25
C ASP A 83 7.11 10.47 6.78
N SER A 84 6.33 10.41 5.73
CA SER A 84 5.74 11.58 5.07
C SER A 84 4.81 12.36 5.99
N LEU A 85 3.95 11.66 6.72
CA LEU A 85 2.99 12.30 7.62
C LEU A 85 3.68 12.86 8.86
N GLY A 86 4.64 12.15 9.43
CA GLY A 86 5.44 12.65 10.55
C GLY A 86 6.31 13.85 10.15
N TYR A 87 6.79 13.90 8.90
CA TYR A 87 7.45 15.08 8.36
C TYR A 87 6.52 16.30 8.41
N LEU A 88 5.30 16.18 7.90
CA LEU A 88 4.32 17.27 7.92
C LEU A 88 3.91 17.67 9.33
N ALA A 89 3.64 16.71 10.18
CA ALA A 89 3.28 16.96 11.57
C ALA A 89 4.37 17.79 12.26
N ARG A 90 5.63 17.42 12.10
CA ARG A 90 6.78 18.14 12.65
C ARG A 90 6.91 19.57 12.09
N GLN A 91 6.69 19.76 10.78
CA GLN A 91 6.72 21.09 10.15
C GLN A 91 5.64 22.03 10.72
N GLN A 92 4.54 21.48 11.19
CA GLN A 92 3.44 22.22 11.81
C GLN A 92 3.52 22.26 13.35
N GLY A 93 4.66 21.85 13.92
CA GLY A 93 4.91 21.93 15.36
C GLY A 93 4.30 20.81 16.20
N PHE A 94 3.79 19.75 15.56
CA PHE A 94 3.30 18.59 16.27
C PHE A 94 4.45 17.61 16.56
N LYS A 95 4.48 17.09 17.77
CA LYS A 95 5.41 16.02 18.18
C LYS A 95 4.88 14.63 17.83
N ASP A 96 3.58 14.52 17.64
CA ASP A 96 2.84 13.30 17.46
C ASP A 96 2.01 13.38 16.17
N THR A 97 2.24 12.43 15.28
CA THR A 97 1.56 12.34 13.98
C THR A 97 0.07 12.03 14.15
N GLU A 98 -0.32 11.23 15.15
CA GLU A 98 -1.71 10.87 15.40
C GLU A 98 -2.53 12.10 15.78
N ARG A 99 -1.99 12.98 16.64
CA ARG A 99 -2.66 14.24 17.00
C ARG A 99 -2.80 15.19 15.83
N TRP A 100 -1.80 15.21 14.94
CA TRP A 100 -1.89 15.99 13.70
C TRP A 100 -2.97 15.43 12.80
N TRP A 101 -3.02 14.10 12.64
CA TRP A 101 -4.01 13.39 11.83
C TRP A 101 -5.43 13.63 12.37
N ASP A 102 -5.66 13.40 13.66
CA ASP A 102 -6.95 13.66 14.33
C ASP A 102 -7.43 15.08 14.06
N LYS A 103 -6.57 16.07 14.28
CA LYS A 103 -6.94 17.48 14.13
C LYS A 103 -7.28 17.89 12.69
N TYR A 104 -6.51 17.41 11.71
CA TYR A 104 -6.59 17.93 10.34
C TYR A 104 -7.31 16.98 9.37
N ILE A 105 -7.49 15.74 9.71
CA ILE A 105 -8.09 14.73 8.84
C ILE A 105 -9.38 14.17 9.45
N GLU A 106 -9.36 13.62 10.65
CA GLU A 106 -10.52 12.90 11.20
C GLU A 106 -11.67 13.80 11.63
N GLN A 107 -11.41 15.09 11.91
CA GLN A 107 -12.47 16.03 12.29
C GLN A 107 -13.32 16.54 11.11
N TRP A 108 -13.00 16.14 9.90
CA TRP A 108 -13.81 16.51 8.74
C TRP A 108 -15.09 15.69 8.68
N SER A 109 -16.22 16.40 8.54
CA SER A 109 -17.56 15.79 8.43
C SER A 109 -17.85 15.22 7.04
N ASP A 110 -17.20 15.73 6.00
CA ASP A 110 -17.33 15.24 4.62
C ASP A 110 -16.17 14.31 4.27
N HIS A 111 -16.43 13.01 4.31
CA HIS A 111 -15.44 11.97 4.04
C HIS A 111 -14.95 11.97 2.57
N LEU A 112 -15.74 12.44 1.61
CA LEU A 112 -15.32 12.51 0.20
C LEU A 112 -14.27 13.60 0.02
N VAL A 113 -14.49 14.77 0.61
CA VAL A 113 -13.53 15.88 0.63
C VAL A 113 -12.23 15.46 1.34
N MET A 114 -12.35 14.69 2.40
CA MET A 114 -11.18 14.16 3.13
C MET A 114 -10.26 13.32 2.22
N PHE A 115 -10.82 12.43 1.39
CA PHE A 115 -10.01 11.64 0.46
C PHE A 115 -9.30 12.50 -0.60
N ASP A 116 -9.97 13.55 -1.10
CA ASP A 116 -9.36 14.49 -2.03
C ASP A 116 -8.20 15.27 -1.39
N ILE A 117 -8.36 15.69 -0.14
CA ILE A 117 -7.31 16.36 0.64
C ILE A 117 -6.10 15.43 0.82
N ILE A 118 -6.33 14.19 1.23
CA ILE A 118 -5.26 13.20 1.40
C ILE A 118 -4.53 12.98 0.07
N GLN A 119 -5.26 12.85 -1.04
CA GLN A 119 -4.64 12.66 -2.34
C GLN A 119 -3.80 13.84 -2.78
N GLN A 120 -4.28 15.08 -2.58
CA GLN A 120 -3.51 16.30 -2.88
C GLN A 120 -2.27 16.39 -2.00
N LEU A 121 -2.40 16.05 -0.72
CA LEU A 121 -1.30 16.03 0.23
C LEU A 121 -0.21 15.05 -0.22
N MET A 122 -0.57 13.82 -0.54
CA MET A 122 0.37 12.80 -1.03
C MET A 122 1.02 13.22 -2.36
N THR A 123 0.26 13.85 -3.25
CA THR A 123 0.81 14.39 -4.51
C THR A 123 1.89 15.43 -4.24
N THR A 124 1.64 16.33 -3.30
CA THR A 124 2.60 17.38 -2.93
C THR A 124 3.85 16.78 -2.29
N LEU A 125 3.69 15.84 -1.35
CA LEU A 125 4.82 15.18 -0.70
C LEU A 125 5.69 14.41 -1.68
N ARG A 126 5.08 13.70 -2.63
CA ARG A 126 5.81 13.00 -3.69
C ARG A 126 6.61 13.96 -4.58
N SER A 127 6.04 15.11 -4.93
CA SER A 127 6.77 16.12 -5.69
C SER A 127 7.95 16.72 -4.92
N LEU A 128 7.83 16.90 -3.61
CA LEU A 128 8.91 17.38 -2.75
C LEU A 128 10.03 16.35 -2.56
N SER A 129 9.71 15.07 -2.61
CA SER A 129 10.70 13.99 -2.59
C SER A 129 11.43 13.79 -3.92
N ASN A 130 11.12 14.60 -4.96
CA ASN A 130 11.60 14.47 -6.34
C ASN A 130 11.28 13.09 -6.95
N GLU A 131 10.16 12.51 -6.57
CA GLU A 131 9.71 11.18 -7.04
C GLU A 131 10.78 10.08 -6.81
N LEU A 132 11.57 10.19 -5.76
CA LEU A 132 12.62 9.23 -5.40
C LEU A 132 12.02 7.99 -4.73
N ASP A 133 11.09 7.37 -5.43
CA ASP A 133 10.61 6.05 -5.05
C ASP A 133 11.68 4.99 -5.32
N ASP A 134 11.77 4.02 -4.44
CA ASP A 134 12.61 2.85 -4.67
C ASP A 134 12.06 1.99 -5.82
N GLU A 135 12.92 1.15 -6.39
CA GLU A 135 12.55 0.27 -7.50
C GLU A 135 11.34 -0.63 -7.16
N GLU A 136 11.25 -1.08 -5.91
CA GLU A 136 10.10 -1.87 -5.44
C GLU A 136 8.81 -1.09 -5.55
N THR A 137 8.78 0.16 -5.07
CA THR A 137 7.61 1.02 -5.14
C THR A 137 7.18 1.29 -6.58
N LEU A 138 8.12 1.60 -7.46
CA LEU A 138 7.84 1.85 -8.87
C LEU A 138 7.23 0.63 -9.58
N ILE A 139 7.77 -0.57 -9.34
CA ILE A 139 7.26 -1.82 -9.91
C ILE A 139 5.89 -2.16 -9.34
N ARG A 140 5.67 -1.99 -8.03
CA ARG A 140 4.37 -2.21 -7.40
C ARG A 140 3.29 -1.34 -8.04
N GLU A 141 3.56 -0.05 -8.19
CA GLU A 141 2.60 0.89 -8.78
C GLU A 141 2.34 0.62 -10.26
N GLN A 142 3.35 0.25 -11.02
CA GLN A 142 3.17 -0.17 -12.40
C GLN A 142 2.31 -1.44 -12.49
N PHE A 143 2.53 -2.40 -11.60
CA PHE A 143 1.73 -3.62 -11.53
C PHE A 143 0.29 -3.32 -11.12
N MET A 144 0.06 -2.48 -10.12
CA MET A 144 -1.28 -2.03 -9.72
C MET A 144 -2.04 -1.41 -10.89
N ARG A 145 -1.42 -0.47 -11.62
CA ARG A 145 -2.03 0.14 -12.80
C ARG A 145 -2.34 -0.88 -13.89
N GLN A 146 -1.47 -1.86 -14.08
CA GLN A 146 -1.70 -2.95 -15.04
C GLN A 146 -2.93 -3.80 -14.65
N GLN A 147 -3.08 -4.16 -13.38
CA GLN A 147 -4.24 -4.90 -12.88
C GLN A 147 -5.53 -4.09 -13.04
N ILE A 148 -5.53 -2.81 -12.70
CA ILE A 148 -6.70 -1.96 -12.86
C ILE A 148 -7.08 -1.82 -14.34
N ARG A 149 -6.11 -1.63 -15.25
CA ARG A 149 -6.36 -1.62 -16.70
C ARG A 149 -6.99 -2.93 -17.18
N GLN A 150 -6.56 -4.06 -16.64
CA GLN A 150 -7.15 -5.35 -16.98
C GLN A 150 -8.60 -5.45 -16.50
N CYS A 151 -8.92 -4.97 -15.31
CA CYS A 151 -10.30 -4.91 -14.83
C CYS A 151 -11.19 -4.06 -15.76
N ILE A 152 -10.70 -2.89 -16.17
CA ILE A 152 -11.42 -2.02 -17.11
C ILE A 152 -11.63 -2.72 -18.45
N SER A 153 -10.59 -3.36 -19.00
CA SER A 153 -10.67 -4.06 -20.28
C SER A 153 -11.60 -5.28 -20.24
N ASN A 154 -11.77 -5.90 -19.08
CA ASN A 154 -12.70 -6.99 -18.84
C ASN A 154 -14.16 -6.52 -18.62
N GLY A 155 -14.42 -5.22 -18.75
CA GLY A 155 -15.77 -4.65 -18.70
C GLY A 155 -16.21 -4.16 -17.32
N SER A 156 -15.34 -4.08 -16.33
CA SER A 156 -15.68 -3.52 -15.02
C SER A 156 -16.04 -2.03 -15.16
N LYS A 157 -17.28 -1.67 -14.82
CA LYS A 157 -17.79 -0.30 -14.93
C LYS A 157 -17.59 0.55 -13.69
N LYS A 158 -17.51 -0.10 -12.52
CA LYS A 158 -17.29 0.55 -11.23
C LYS A 158 -16.16 -0.20 -10.52
N ILE A 159 -15.11 0.50 -10.16
CA ILE A 159 -13.93 -0.05 -9.50
C ILE A 159 -13.66 0.84 -8.29
N ALA A 160 -13.62 0.22 -7.10
CA ALA A 160 -13.08 0.84 -5.89
C ALA A 160 -11.67 0.29 -5.66
N VAL A 161 -10.71 1.16 -5.42
CA VAL A 161 -9.32 0.80 -5.12
C VAL A 161 -9.03 1.15 -3.68
N VAL A 162 -8.61 0.15 -2.90
CA VAL A 162 -8.15 0.32 -1.52
C VAL A 162 -6.65 0.08 -1.51
N CYS A 163 -5.88 1.12 -1.18
CA CYS A 163 -4.43 1.08 -1.19
C CYS A 163 -3.85 2.08 -0.18
N GLY A 164 -2.56 1.94 0.12
CA GLY A 164 -1.85 2.94 0.90
C GLY A 164 -1.89 4.33 0.22
N ALA A 165 -2.07 5.38 1.01
CA ALA A 165 -2.26 6.74 0.52
C ALA A 165 -1.12 7.23 -0.38
N TRP A 166 0.11 6.76 -0.17
CA TRP A 166 1.28 7.07 -0.99
C TRP A 166 1.10 6.69 -2.46
N HIS A 167 0.38 5.60 -2.74
CA HIS A 167 0.14 5.12 -4.10
C HIS A 167 -0.99 5.86 -4.82
N GLY A 168 -1.92 6.48 -4.08
CA GLY A 168 -3.11 7.15 -4.61
C GLY A 168 -2.83 8.08 -5.80
N PRO A 169 -1.85 9.01 -5.72
CA PRO A 169 -1.53 9.93 -6.81
C PRO A 169 -1.15 9.28 -8.14
N LEU A 170 -0.62 8.06 -8.11
CA LEU A 170 -0.22 7.32 -9.31
C LEU A 170 -1.27 6.31 -9.81
N LEU A 171 -2.41 6.21 -9.11
CA LEU A 171 -3.54 5.35 -9.46
C LEU A 171 -4.76 6.15 -9.95
N THR A 172 -4.56 7.42 -10.33
CA THR A 172 -5.61 8.25 -10.96
C THR A 172 -5.97 7.74 -12.35
N LEU A 173 -7.17 8.07 -12.81
CA LEU A 173 -7.68 7.59 -14.11
C LEU A 173 -6.72 7.97 -15.27
N ASP A 174 -6.21 9.20 -15.27
CA ASP A 174 -5.25 9.68 -16.28
C ASP A 174 -3.96 8.85 -16.29
N ARG A 175 -3.44 8.51 -15.11
CA ARG A 175 -2.25 7.65 -14.98
C ARG A 175 -2.54 6.22 -15.43
N ILE A 176 -3.71 5.67 -15.09
CA ILE A 176 -4.14 4.33 -15.50
C ILE A 176 -4.30 4.23 -17.01
N GLN A 177 -4.87 5.25 -17.65
CA GLN A 177 -5.09 5.28 -19.11
C GLN A 177 -3.81 5.53 -19.91
N LYS A 178 -2.78 6.10 -19.28
CA LYS A 178 -1.49 6.32 -19.96
C LYS A 178 -0.87 5.00 -20.42
N LYS A 179 -0.44 4.97 -21.67
CA LYS A 179 0.21 3.79 -22.23
C LYS A 179 1.55 3.54 -21.53
N GLU A 180 1.69 2.37 -20.95
CA GLU A 180 2.91 1.89 -20.30
C GLU A 180 3.35 0.56 -20.92
N THR A 181 4.66 0.28 -20.85
CA THR A 181 5.19 -1.04 -21.20
C THR A 181 4.65 -2.08 -20.21
N LYS A 182 4.04 -3.15 -20.74
CA LYS A 182 3.56 -4.24 -19.87
C LYS A 182 4.75 -4.92 -19.18
N ILE A 183 4.58 -5.20 -17.91
CA ILE A 183 5.48 -6.10 -17.17
C ILE A 183 5.24 -7.50 -17.76
N LYS A 184 6.23 -8.02 -18.48
CA LYS A 184 6.13 -9.33 -19.14
C LYS A 184 6.50 -10.47 -18.20
N SER A 185 7.50 -10.27 -17.37
CA SER A 185 7.93 -11.24 -16.38
C SER A 185 8.50 -10.51 -15.16
N LEU A 186 8.22 -11.04 -13.99
CA LEU A 186 8.74 -10.57 -12.72
C LEU A 186 9.63 -11.66 -12.13
N ALA A 187 10.80 -11.28 -11.64
CA ALA A 187 11.58 -12.19 -10.83
C ALA A 187 10.76 -12.68 -9.63
N ALA A 188 10.91 -13.94 -9.28
CA ALA A 188 10.15 -14.56 -8.20
C ALA A 188 11.02 -15.52 -7.42
N VAL A 189 10.72 -15.66 -6.14
CA VAL A 189 11.30 -16.67 -5.25
C VAL A 189 10.23 -17.66 -4.81
N ASP A 190 10.64 -18.87 -4.46
CA ASP A 190 9.75 -19.83 -3.81
C ASP A 190 9.44 -19.38 -2.40
N ILE A 191 8.16 -19.28 -2.07
CA ILE A 191 7.70 -18.85 -0.76
C ILE A 191 6.91 -19.91 -0.02
N HIS A 192 6.93 -19.82 1.29
CA HIS A 192 5.90 -20.34 2.16
C HIS A 192 5.02 -19.19 2.67
N GLN A 193 3.77 -19.52 2.95
CA GLN A 193 2.84 -18.60 3.57
C GLN A 193 2.08 -19.30 4.69
N CYS A 194 1.87 -18.60 5.78
CA CYS A 194 1.03 -19.07 6.88
C CYS A 194 0.29 -17.92 7.52
N LEU A 195 -0.81 -18.27 8.17
CA LEU A 195 -1.56 -17.36 9.01
C LEU A 195 -1.06 -17.52 10.44
N ILE A 196 -0.76 -16.40 11.08
CA ILE A 196 -0.27 -16.40 12.45
C ILE A 196 -1.17 -15.52 13.33
N PRO A 197 -1.31 -15.86 14.62
CA PRO A 197 -1.91 -14.95 15.59
C PRO A 197 -1.14 -13.63 15.67
N TRP A 198 -1.86 -12.53 15.81
CA TRP A 198 -1.28 -11.20 15.96
C TRP A 198 -1.88 -10.50 17.16
N SER A 199 -1.30 -9.41 17.63
CA SER A 199 -1.87 -8.60 18.71
C SER A 199 -1.98 -7.14 18.27
N TYR A 200 -2.93 -6.42 18.86
CA TYR A 200 -3.08 -4.98 18.61
C TYR A 200 -1.86 -4.18 19.03
N GLU A 201 -1.14 -4.61 20.06
CA GLU A 201 0.10 -3.98 20.53
C GLU A 201 1.22 -4.00 19.47
N ARG A 202 1.17 -4.94 18.53
CA ARG A 202 2.15 -5.06 17.44
C ARG A 202 1.77 -4.30 16.17
N LEU A 203 0.67 -3.56 16.21
CA LEU A 203 0.22 -2.72 15.08
C LEU A 203 0.70 -1.27 15.20
N SER A 204 1.21 -0.89 16.38
CA SER A 204 1.77 0.44 16.69
C SER A 204 3.26 0.53 16.35
#